data_5bc2a826eac9a18f499c6ca35dce1b27
#
_entry.id   5bc2a826eac9a18f499c6ca35dce1b27
#
_cell.length_a   1.000
_cell.length_b   1.000
_cell.length_c   1.000
_cell.angle_alpha   90.00
_cell.angle_beta   90.00
_cell.angle_gamma   90.00
#
_symmetry.space_group_name_H-M   'P 1'
#
loop_
_entity.id
_entity.type
_entity.pdbx_description
1 polymer ?
#
loop_
_entity_poly.entity_id
_entity_poly.type
_entity_poly.pdbx_seq_one_letter_code
_entity_poly.pdbx_strand_id
1 'polypeptide(L)'
;RCLGISENPALAVFSATDYMPAMTQNRTATISRKTKETDISVTVDLDGTGKSDISTGIGFFDHMLDSLSRHSQIDLTVRCAGDLHIDFHHSVEDTGIVIGQALAKALGDFAGIARFGEARIPMDETLTQASIDLCKRPYLIWKVDFRRDKLGEMDTELFKEFFHALAFNTGMCLHVENLYGENNHHIAESCFKATARALRMAIAIDPRLGGKPASTKGSL
;
A
#
# COMPACT_ATOMS: atom_id res chain seq x y z
N ARG A 1 34.29 41.90 -51.94
CA ARG A 1 34.22 40.50 -51.54
C ARG A 1 33.28 40.41 -50.34
N CYS A 2 32.05 39.95 -50.58
CA CYS A 2 31.04 39.70 -49.55
C CYS A 2 31.31 38.34 -48.91
N LEU A 3 31.38 38.32 -47.59
CA LEU A 3 31.46 37.08 -46.80
C LEU A 3 30.02 36.65 -46.49
N GLY A 4 29.65 35.45 -46.91
CA GLY A 4 28.34 34.85 -46.65
C GLY A 4 28.13 34.50 -45.18
N ILE A 5 26.96 34.84 -44.72
CA ILE A 5 26.46 34.46 -43.39
C ILE A 5 25.89 33.04 -43.54
N SER A 6 26.46 32.06 -42.81
CA SER A 6 25.94 30.69 -42.74
C SER A 6 24.69 30.67 -41.89
N GLU A 7 23.61 30.16 -42.44
CA GLU A 7 22.35 29.91 -41.74
C GLU A 7 22.55 28.86 -40.64
N ASN A 8 22.06 29.20 -39.45
CA ASN A 8 22.07 28.33 -38.26
C ASN A 8 20.93 27.30 -38.40
N PRO A 9 21.18 25.98 -38.23
CA PRO A 9 20.11 25.00 -38.32
C PRO A 9 19.13 25.20 -37.18
N ALA A 10 17.84 25.22 -37.51
CA ALA A 10 16.71 25.36 -36.59
C ALA A 10 16.82 24.42 -35.41
N LEU A 11 16.78 24.98 -34.21
CA LEU A 11 16.51 24.26 -32.98
C LEU A 11 15.12 23.62 -33.09
N ALA A 12 15.10 22.28 -33.18
CA ALA A 12 13.87 21.51 -33.07
C ALA A 12 13.29 21.70 -31.67
N VAL A 13 12.20 22.47 -31.58
CA VAL A 13 11.41 22.59 -30.36
C VAL A 13 10.69 21.24 -30.15
N PHE A 14 11.20 20.40 -29.28
CA PHE A 14 10.47 19.22 -28.85
C PHE A 14 9.25 19.66 -28.05
N SER A 15 8.07 19.42 -28.62
CA SER A 15 6.80 19.61 -27.91
C SER A 15 6.72 18.68 -26.73
N ALA A 16 6.37 19.20 -25.56
CA ALA A 16 6.19 18.43 -24.32
C ALA A 16 5.00 17.44 -24.39
N THR A 17 4.35 17.31 -25.55
CA THR A 17 3.17 16.44 -25.76
C THR A 17 3.52 15.04 -26.32
N ASP A 18 4.78 14.77 -26.69
CA ASP A 18 5.12 13.52 -27.37
C ASP A 18 5.63 12.39 -26.44
N TYR A 19 5.58 12.59 -25.12
CA TYR A 19 5.95 11.52 -24.17
C TYR A 19 4.73 11.04 -23.38
N MET A 20 3.86 10.29 -24.03
CA MET A 20 2.97 9.35 -23.34
C MET A 20 3.40 7.92 -23.67
N PRO A 21 4.16 7.24 -22.81
CA PRO A 21 4.31 5.81 -22.94
C PRO A 21 2.94 5.16 -22.68
N ALA A 22 2.46 4.43 -23.66
CA ALA A 22 1.30 3.58 -23.54
C ALA A 22 1.61 2.46 -22.53
N MET A 23 1.33 2.69 -21.26
CA MET A 23 1.23 1.68 -20.22
C MET A 23 -0.15 1.78 -19.60
N THR A 24 -1.17 1.43 -20.38
CA THR A 24 -2.51 1.14 -19.85
C THR A 24 -2.56 -0.32 -19.38
N GLN A 25 -1.65 -0.74 -18.54
CA GLN A 25 -1.88 -1.94 -17.78
C GLN A 25 -2.84 -1.56 -16.65
N ASN A 26 -4.06 -2.06 -16.73
CA ASN A 26 -5.06 -1.83 -15.68
C ASN A 26 -4.54 -2.50 -14.39
N ARG A 27 -4.06 -1.69 -13.44
CA ARG A 27 -3.51 -2.17 -12.16
C ARG A 27 -4.63 -2.40 -11.13
N THR A 28 -5.66 -3.12 -11.58
CA THR A 28 -6.79 -3.54 -10.74
C THR A 28 -6.79 -5.04 -10.55
N ALA A 29 -7.24 -5.50 -9.40
CA ALA A 29 -7.41 -6.92 -9.13
C ALA A 29 -8.55 -7.18 -8.15
N THR A 30 -9.22 -8.30 -8.35
CA THR A 30 -10.17 -8.85 -7.39
C THR A 30 -9.69 -10.24 -6.97
N ILE A 31 -9.71 -10.49 -5.66
CA ILE A 31 -9.43 -11.77 -5.02
C ILE A 31 -10.61 -12.12 -4.11
N SER A 32 -11.02 -13.37 -4.15
CA SER A 32 -11.98 -13.94 -3.21
C SER A 32 -11.38 -15.19 -2.56
N ARG A 33 -11.54 -15.32 -1.25
CA ARG A 33 -11.08 -16.45 -0.45
C ARG A 33 -12.17 -16.86 0.52
N LYS A 34 -12.49 -18.15 0.51
CA LYS A 34 -13.49 -18.74 1.41
C LYS A 34 -12.88 -19.90 2.17
N THR A 35 -13.05 -19.88 3.48
CA THR A 35 -12.68 -20.95 4.41
C THR A 35 -13.92 -21.44 5.18
N LYS A 36 -13.73 -22.15 6.27
CA LYS A 36 -14.82 -22.45 7.22
C LYS A 36 -15.07 -21.29 8.19
N GLU A 37 -14.11 -20.38 8.32
CA GLU A 37 -14.07 -19.31 9.30
C GLU A 37 -14.45 -17.96 8.69
N THR A 38 -14.07 -17.74 7.41
CA THR A 38 -14.27 -16.47 6.73
C THR A 38 -14.70 -16.65 5.27
N ASP A 39 -15.47 -15.67 4.75
CA ASP A 39 -15.78 -15.52 3.32
C ASP A 39 -15.44 -14.06 2.94
N ILE A 40 -14.36 -13.87 2.18
CA ILE A 40 -13.77 -12.56 1.93
C ILE A 40 -13.64 -12.29 0.44
N SER A 41 -14.02 -11.09 0.02
CA SER A 41 -13.75 -10.56 -1.33
C SER A 41 -13.14 -9.18 -1.22
N VAL A 42 -12.03 -8.97 -1.94
CA VAL A 42 -11.31 -7.69 -2.01
C VAL A 42 -11.10 -7.29 -3.45
N THR A 43 -11.38 -6.03 -3.77
CA THR A 43 -11.01 -5.40 -5.04
C THR A 43 -10.11 -4.20 -4.75
N VAL A 44 -9.00 -4.09 -5.48
CA VAL A 44 -8.09 -2.95 -5.43
C VAL A 44 -7.94 -2.32 -6.81
N ASP A 45 -7.79 -0.99 -6.84
CA ASP A 45 -7.30 -0.23 -7.99
C ASP A 45 -6.13 0.63 -7.52
N LEU A 46 -4.92 0.30 -7.99
CA LEU A 46 -3.69 0.99 -7.55
C LEU A 46 -3.59 2.42 -8.11
N ASP A 47 -4.31 2.72 -9.18
CA ASP A 47 -4.37 4.03 -9.83
C ASP A 47 -5.65 4.80 -9.47
N GLY A 48 -6.29 4.42 -8.37
CA GLY A 48 -7.50 5.00 -7.83
C GLY A 48 -7.34 6.40 -7.25
N THR A 49 -8.32 6.82 -6.50
CA THR A 49 -8.41 8.14 -5.84
C THR A 49 -8.57 8.04 -4.32
N GLY A 50 -8.44 6.84 -3.76
CA GLY A 50 -8.64 6.55 -2.34
C GLY A 50 -10.11 6.47 -1.96
N LYS A 51 -10.94 5.93 -2.85
CA LYS A 51 -12.33 5.57 -2.53
C LYS A 51 -12.37 4.22 -1.85
N SER A 52 -13.14 4.12 -0.79
CA SER A 52 -13.33 2.90 -0.03
C SER A 52 -14.79 2.48 0.02
N ASP A 53 -15.00 1.16 0.02
CA ASP A 53 -16.29 0.52 0.31
C ASP A 53 -16.01 -0.74 1.13
N ILE A 54 -16.06 -0.61 2.46
CA ILE A 54 -15.50 -1.57 3.40
C ILE A 54 -16.59 -2.06 4.36
N SER A 55 -16.65 -3.37 4.56
CA SER A 55 -17.52 -4.02 5.52
C SER A 55 -16.89 -5.31 6.01
N THR A 56 -16.29 -5.27 7.20
CA THR A 56 -15.73 -6.45 7.88
C THR A 56 -16.56 -6.88 9.08
N GLY A 57 -17.50 -6.04 9.51
CA GLY A 57 -18.24 -6.23 10.75
C GLY A 57 -17.49 -5.75 12.01
N ILE A 58 -16.27 -5.24 11.86
CA ILE A 58 -15.43 -4.73 12.95
C ILE A 58 -15.23 -3.23 12.72
N GLY A 59 -16.02 -2.37 13.38
CA GLY A 59 -16.09 -0.95 13.07
C GLY A 59 -14.75 -0.21 13.14
N PHE A 60 -13.90 -0.53 14.14
CA PHE A 60 -12.58 0.09 14.23
C PHE A 60 -11.65 -0.35 13.09
N PHE A 61 -11.73 -1.60 12.68
CA PHE A 61 -10.93 -2.13 11.57
C PHE A 61 -11.39 -1.55 10.22
N ASP A 62 -12.71 -1.40 10.02
CA ASP A 62 -13.27 -0.73 8.83
C ASP A 62 -12.73 0.70 8.71
N HIS A 63 -12.68 1.46 9.83
CA HIS A 63 -12.09 2.79 9.87
C HIS A 63 -10.58 2.78 9.54
N MET A 64 -9.83 1.79 10.01
CA MET A 64 -8.40 1.66 9.69
C MET A 64 -8.16 1.36 8.21
N LEU A 65 -8.97 0.50 7.61
CA LEU A 65 -8.89 0.18 6.18
C LEU A 65 -9.32 1.36 5.30
N ASP A 66 -10.32 2.15 5.73
CA ASP A 66 -10.69 3.41 5.09
C ASP A 66 -9.51 4.40 5.08
N SER A 67 -8.83 4.54 6.22
CA SER A 67 -7.63 5.34 6.34
C SER A 67 -6.50 4.84 5.41
N LEU A 68 -6.30 3.51 5.31
CA LEU A 68 -5.34 2.89 4.40
C LEU A 68 -5.65 3.26 2.94
N SER A 69 -6.89 3.06 2.49
CA SER A 69 -7.36 3.42 1.14
C SER A 69 -7.13 4.91 0.87
N ARG A 70 -7.63 5.76 1.75
CA ARG A 70 -7.60 7.22 1.57
C ARG A 70 -6.19 7.77 1.42
N HIS A 71 -5.27 7.33 2.26
CA HIS A 71 -3.89 7.86 2.29
C HIS A 71 -2.96 7.20 1.28
N SER A 72 -3.23 5.96 0.86
CA SER A 72 -2.52 5.33 -0.26
C SER A 72 -3.01 5.79 -1.63
N GLN A 73 -4.23 6.34 -1.71
CA GLN A 73 -4.98 6.63 -2.92
C GLN A 73 -5.32 5.38 -3.76
N ILE A 74 -5.25 4.21 -3.15
CA ILE A 74 -5.76 2.96 -3.74
C ILE A 74 -7.27 2.94 -3.52
N ASP A 75 -8.08 2.73 -4.56
CA ASP A 75 -9.48 2.43 -4.36
C ASP A 75 -9.60 1.00 -3.82
N LEU A 76 -10.34 0.83 -2.72
CA LEU A 76 -10.39 -0.41 -1.95
C LEU A 76 -11.83 -0.81 -1.63
N THR A 77 -12.25 -1.96 -2.15
CA THR A 77 -13.51 -2.59 -1.74
C THR A 77 -13.20 -3.85 -0.95
N VAL A 78 -13.78 -3.97 0.26
CA VAL A 78 -13.62 -5.14 1.14
C VAL A 78 -14.97 -5.62 1.61
N ARG A 79 -15.25 -6.91 1.45
CA ARG A 79 -16.37 -7.62 2.05
C ARG A 79 -15.80 -8.81 2.81
N CYS A 80 -16.05 -8.86 4.11
CA CYS A 80 -15.67 -9.97 4.96
C CYS A 80 -16.87 -10.41 5.79
N ALA A 81 -17.21 -11.68 5.71
CA ALA A 81 -18.13 -12.35 6.59
C ALA A 81 -17.33 -13.40 7.37
N GLY A 82 -16.99 -13.11 8.62
CA GLY A 82 -16.21 -14.00 9.48
C GLY A 82 -16.98 -14.45 10.72
N ASP A 83 -16.36 -15.34 11.46
CA ASP A 83 -16.88 -15.95 12.69
C ASP A 83 -16.66 -15.06 13.93
N LEU A 84 -17.10 -13.78 13.85
CA LEU A 84 -16.92 -12.74 14.88
C LEU A 84 -17.42 -13.13 16.28
N HIS A 85 -18.23 -14.19 16.38
CA HIS A 85 -18.69 -14.74 17.66
C HIS A 85 -17.60 -15.51 18.41
N ILE A 86 -16.52 -15.89 17.74
CA ILE A 86 -15.31 -16.48 18.34
C ILE A 86 -14.44 -15.34 18.86
N ASP A 87 -13.82 -14.59 17.93
CA ASP A 87 -13.10 -13.35 18.14
C ASP A 87 -12.89 -12.65 16.78
N PHE A 88 -12.02 -11.65 16.71
CA PHE A 88 -11.76 -10.91 15.46
C PHE A 88 -10.52 -11.41 14.71
N HIS A 89 -9.77 -12.37 15.25
CA HIS A 89 -8.48 -12.80 14.70
C HIS A 89 -8.59 -13.26 13.25
N HIS A 90 -9.45 -14.26 12.98
CA HIS A 90 -9.61 -14.82 11.64
C HIS A 90 -10.02 -13.76 10.62
N SER A 91 -10.96 -12.88 10.98
CA SER A 91 -11.43 -11.81 10.08
C SER A 91 -10.34 -10.80 9.76
N VAL A 92 -9.52 -10.41 10.74
CA VAL A 92 -8.46 -9.41 10.58
C VAL A 92 -7.28 -9.97 9.80
N GLU A 93 -6.79 -11.15 10.17
CA GLU A 93 -5.68 -11.82 9.49
C GLU A 93 -6.04 -12.16 8.04
N ASP A 94 -7.16 -12.84 7.83
CA ASP A 94 -7.60 -13.26 6.50
C ASP A 94 -7.89 -12.07 5.57
N THR A 95 -8.41 -10.96 6.09
CA THR A 95 -8.55 -9.72 5.32
C THR A 95 -7.18 -9.19 4.90
N GLY A 96 -6.18 -9.22 5.76
CA GLY A 96 -4.79 -8.88 5.43
C GLY A 96 -4.21 -9.77 4.33
N ILE A 97 -4.47 -11.09 4.40
CA ILE A 97 -4.09 -12.05 3.36
C ILE A 97 -4.69 -11.65 2.01
N VAL A 98 -6.01 -11.44 1.96
CA VAL A 98 -6.72 -11.21 0.69
C VAL A 98 -6.36 -9.84 0.09
N ILE A 99 -6.20 -8.78 0.92
CA ILE A 99 -5.69 -7.48 0.46
C ILE A 99 -4.27 -7.64 -0.11
N GLY A 100 -3.38 -8.35 0.59
CA GLY A 100 -2.01 -8.61 0.13
C GLY A 100 -1.98 -9.32 -1.22
N GLN A 101 -2.80 -10.36 -1.40
CA GLN A 101 -2.91 -11.08 -2.67
C GLN A 101 -3.48 -10.21 -3.79
N ALA A 102 -4.46 -9.35 -3.50
CA ALA A 102 -5.02 -8.41 -4.47
C ALA A 102 -3.96 -7.37 -4.91
N LEU A 103 -3.19 -6.82 -3.98
CA LEU A 103 -2.08 -5.92 -4.27
C LEU A 103 -1.00 -6.60 -5.12
N ALA A 104 -0.56 -7.80 -4.75
CA ALA A 104 0.43 -8.57 -5.52
C ALA A 104 -0.04 -8.83 -6.96
N LYS A 105 -1.32 -9.22 -7.13
CA LYS A 105 -1.91 -9.46 -8.44
C LYS A 105 -2.01 -8.20 -9.29
N ALA A 106 -2.40 -7.06 -8.68
CA ALA A 106 -2.50 -5.78 -9.38
C ALA A 106 -1.11 -5.20 -9.74
N LEU A 107 -0.07 -5.49 -8.94
CA LEU A 107 1.33 -5.12 -9.22
C LEU A 107 1.98 -5.99 -10.32
N GLY A 108 1.49 -7.20 -10.55
CA GLY A 108 2.00 -8.10 -11.58
C GLY A 108 3.45 -8.53 -11.32
N ASP A 109 4.34 -8.19 -12.22
CA ASP A 109 5.77 -8.50 -12.11
C ASP A 109 6.57 -7.48 -11.29
N PHE A 110 5.94 -6.40 -10.82
CA PHE A 110 6.54 -5.29 -10.08
C PHE A 110 7.50 -4.45 -10.93
N ALA A 111 7.35 -4.47 -12.23
CA ALA A 111 8.17 -3.70 -13.15
C ALA A 111 7.68 -2.24 -13.26
N GLY A 112 8.63 -1.33 -13.46
CA GLY A 112 8.34 0.09 -13.71
C GLY A 112 7.86 0.89 -12.50
N ILE A 113 7.79 0.30 -11.32
CA ILE A 113 7.40 1.00 -10.08
C ILE A 113 8.61 1.56 -9.33
N ALA A 114 8.41 2.56 -8.48
CA ALA A 114 9.45 3.13 -7.63
C ALA A 114 10.06 2.11 -6.66
N ARG A 115 9.31 1.05 -6.31
CA ARG A 115 9.71 -0.06 -5.46
C ARG A 115 9.88 0.29 -3.98
N PHE A 116 10.57 1.38 -3.67
CA PHE A 116 10.79 1.84 -2.31
C PHE A 116 9.85 2.97 -1.95
N GLY A 117 9.35 2.95 -0.72
CA GLY A 117 8.58 4.06 -0.18
C GLY A 117 8.78 4.16 1.31
N GLU A 118 8.76 5.40 1.80
CA GLU A 118 8.81 5.67 3.23
C GLU A 118 7.90 6.84 3.59
N ALA A 119 7.39 6.83 4.82
CA ALA A 119 6.64 7.96 5.34
C ALA A 119 6.78 8.03 6.85
N ARG A 120 6.87 9.26 7.35
CA ARG A 120 6.80 9.57 8.77
C ARG A 120 5.58 10.45 9.01
N ILE A 121 4.63 9.95 9.76
CA ILE A 121 3.30 10.55 9.91
C ILE A 121 3.05 10.92 11.37
N PRO A 122 2.84 12.21 11.67
CA PRO A 122 2.39 12.65 12.98
C PRO A 122 0.85 12.50 13.07
N MET A 123 0.37 12.23 14.26
CA MET A 123 -1.03 12.31 14.63
C MET A 123 -1.10 12.82 16.08
N ASP A 124 -1.37 14.11 16.24
CA ASP A 124 -1.29 14.84 17.50
C ASP A 124 0.04 14.58 18.24
N GLU A 125 0.02 13.89 19.37
CA GLU A 125 1.19 13.56 20.20
C GLU A 125 1.95 12.32 19.71
N THR A 126 1.49 11.66 18.66
CA THR A 126 2.04 10.40 18.15
C THR A 126 2.84 10.63 16.87
N LEU A 127 3.95 9.93 16.73
CA LEU A 127 4.74 9.89 15.48
C LEU A 127 5.09 8.46 15.12
N THR A 128 4.67 8.04 13.93
CA THR A 128 4.98 6.71 13.38
C THR A 128 5.66 6.81 12.02
N GLN A 129 6.61 5.93 11.77
CA GLN A 129 7.25 5.78 10.46
C GLN A 129 7.00 4.40 9.88
N ALA A 130 6.91 4.33 8.54
CA ALA A 130 6.86 3.10 7.79
C ALA A 130 7.81 3.15 6.59
N SER A 131 8.47 2.01 6.29
CA SER A 131 9.33 1.86 5.12
C SER A 131 8.99 0.56 4.41
N ILE A 132 8.90 0.61 3.07
CA ILE A 132 8.50 -0.51 2.21
C ILE A 132 9.56 -0.76 1.14
N ASP A 133 9.90 -2.04 0.92
CA ASP A 133 10.56 -2.55 -0.29
C ASP A 133 9.67 -3.61 -0.94
N LEU A 134 9.15 -3.32 -2.14
CA LEU A 134 8.39 -4.27 -2.95
C LEU A 134 9.34 -5.19 -3.71
N CYS A 135 9.81 -6.25 -3.04
CA CYS A 135 10.94 -7.07 -3.52
C CYS A 135 10.65 -8.57 -3.63
N LYS A 136 9.40 -9.01 -3.45
CA LYS A 136 8.97 -10.41 -3.44
C LYS A 136 9.68 -11.28 -2.38
N ARG A 137 10.30 -10.67 -1.39
CA ARG A 137 10.88 -11.30 -0.21
C ARG A 137 10.22 -10.73 1.04
N PRO A 138 9.06 -11.29 1.44
CA PRO A 138 8.26 -10.71 2.50
C PRO A 138 8.98 -10.74 3.84
N TYR A 139 8.86 -9.66 4.56
CA TYR A 139 9.33 -9.54 5.94
C TYR A 139 8.55 -8.44 6.67
N LEU A 140 8.26 -8.63 7.95
CA LEU A 140 7.71 -7.59 8.79
C LEU A 140 8.65 -7.28 9.95
N ILE A 141 9.03 -6.02 10.10
CA ILE A 141 9.53 -5.46 11.36
C ILE A 141 8.41 -4.65 11.99
N TRP A 142 8.00 -5.04 13.18
CA TRP A 142 6.95 -4.38 13.94
C TRP A 142 7.52 -3.89 15.27
N LYS A 143 7.67 -2.58 15.43
CA LYS A 143 8.13 -1.89 16.63
C LYS A 143 7.07 -0.91 17.09
N VAL A 144 5.93 -1.45 17.48
CA VAL A 144 4.79 -0.68 17.96
C VAL A 144 4.29 -1.32 19.25
N ASP A 145 4.25 -0.53 20.30
CA ASP A 145 3.75 -0.94 21.61
C ASP A 145 2.44 -0.23 21.92
N PHE A 146 1.45 -0.97 22.38
CA PHE A 146 0.19 -0.48 22.86
C PHE A 146 0.12 -0.53 24.38
N ARG A 147 -0.44 0.50 25.01
CA ARG A 147 -0.60 0.58 26.47
C ARG A 147 -1.87 -0.08 26.98
N ARG A 148 -2.78 -0.45 26.08
CA ARG A 148 -4.05 -1.12 26.37
C ARG A 148 -4.22 -2.29 25.43
N ASP A 149 -4.86 -3.32 25.91
CA ASP A 149 -5.07 -4.54 25.11
C ASP A 149 -6.17 -4.38 24.06
N LYS A 150 -7.05 -3.37 24.21
CA LYS A 150 -8.19 -3.16 23.28
C LYS A 150 -8.36 -1.71 22.87
N LEU A 151 -8.87 -1.55 21.63
CA LEU A 151 -9.43 -0.32 21.07
C LEU A 151 -10.89 -0.59 20.66
N GLY A 152 -11.85 -0.06 21.44
CA GLY A 152 -13.23 -0.54 21.36
C GLY A 152 -13.26 -2.03 21.72
N GLU A 153 -13.79 -2.85 20.82
CA GLU A 153 -13.84 -4.30 21.00
C GLU A 153 -12.65 -5.03 20.36
N MET A 154 -11.84 -4.35 19.54
CA MET A 154 -10.72 -4.93 18.81
C MET A 154 -9.46 -5.04 19.69
N ASP A 155 -8.86 -6.22 19.75
CA ASP A 155 -7.59 -6.45 20.43
C ASP A 155 -6.43 -5.80 19.68
N THR A 156 -5.52 -5.14 20.40
CA THR A 156 -4.40 -4.39 19.79
C THR A 156 -3.34 -5.29 19.17
N GLU A 157 -3.22 -6.54 19.60
CA GLU A 157 -2.32 -7.53 19.00
C GLU A 157 -2.68 -7.82 17.53
N LEU A 158 -3.95 -7.69 17.14
CA LEU A 158 -4.43 -7.97 15.79
C LEU A 158 -3.89 -7.00 14.74
N PHE A 159 -3.42 -5.82 15.12
CA PHE A 159 -2.77 -4.92 14.16
C PHE A 159 -1.49 -5.54 13.60
N LYS A 160 -0.67 -6.17 14.45
CA LYS A 160 0.53 -6.87 13.99
C LYS A 160 0.18 -8.02 13.05
N GLU A 161 -0.85 -8.79 13.36
CA GLU A 161 -1.30 -9.92 12.53
C GLU A 161 -1.78 -9.43 11.17
N PHE A 162 -2.58 -8.35 11.12
CA PHE A 162 -2.98 -7.72 9.87
C PHE A 162 -1.78 -7.30 9.00
N PHE A 163 -0.82 -6.54 9.57
CA PHE A 163 0.35 -6.07 8.81
C PHE A 163 1.28 -7.20 8.41
N HIS A 164 1.38 -8.27 9.21
CA HIS A 164 2.10 -9.48 8.86
C HIS A 164 1.46 -10.17 7.65
N ALA A 165 0.17 -10.45 7.73
CA ALA A 165 -0.59 -11.06 6.63
C ALA A 165 -0.50 -10.23 5.34
N LEU A 166 -0.69 -8.90 5.44
CA LEU A 166 -0.56 -7.97 4.34
C LEU A 166 0.84 -8.03 3.69
N ALA A 167 1.90 -7.92 4.49
CA ALA A 167 3.28 -7.89 3.99
C ALA A 167 3.66 -9.20 3.29
N PHE A 168 3.30 -10.34 3.89
CA PHE A 168 3.65 -11.66 3.37
C PHE A 168 2.91 -11.98 2.07
N ASN A 169 1.65 -11.60 1.96
CA ASN A 169 0.85 -11.90 0.77
C ASN A 169 1.04 -10.88 -0.36
N THR A 170 1.51 -9.66 -0.07
CA THR A 170 1.95 -8.71 -1.10
C THR A 170 3.34 -9.07 -1.63
N GLY A 171 4.18 -9.74 -0.83
CA GLY A 171 5.59 -9.95 -1.12
C GLY A 171 6.45 -8.72 -0.83
N MET A 172 6.07 -7.91 0.16
CA MET A 172 6.82 -6.72 0.57
C MET A 172 7.61 -6.94 1.86
N CYS A 173 8.77 -6.32 1.94
CA CYS A 173 9.44 -6.05 3.20
C CYS A 173 8.85 -4.76 3.77
N LEU A 174 8.20 -4.85 4.94
CA LEU A 174 7.52 -3.75 5.62
C LEU A 174 8.13 -3.53 6.99
N HIS A 175 8.57 -2.33 7.28
CA HIS A 175 8.98 -1.90 8.61
C HIS A 175 8.03 -0.84 9.12
N VAL A 176 7.45 -1.05 10.30
CA VAL A 176 6.60 -0.08 11.00
C VAL A 176 7.17 0.15 12.39
N GLU A 177 7.44 1.40 12.73
CA GLU A 177 7.97 1.80 14.02
C GLU A 177 7.21 3.02 14.55
N ASN A 178 6.58 2.88 15.71
CA ASN A 178 6.06 4.01 16.46
C ASN A 178 7.19 4.61 17.28
N LEU A 179 7.58 5.84 16.97
CA LEU A 179 8.70 6.51 17.62
C LEU A 179 8.31 7.01 19.00
N TYR A 180 7.10 7.49 19.14
CA TYR A 180 6.47 7.90 20.40
C TYR A 180 4.97 8.11 20.20
N GLY A 181 4.20 8.03 21.28
CA GLY A 181 2.76 8.24 21.31
C GLY A 181 2.18 7.83 22.66
N GLU A 182 0.99 8.32 22.97
CA GLU A 182 0.30 8.01 24.22
C GLU A 182 -1.09 7.42 24.01
N ASN A 183 -1.83 7.93 23.03
CA ASN A 183 -3.16 7.47 22.70
C ASN A 183 -3.08 6.27 21.74
N ASN A 184 -3.55 5.11 22.16
CA ASN A 184 -3.51 3.89 21.34
C ASN A 184 -4.26 4.01 20.01
N HIS A 185 -5.35 4.79 19.95
CA HIS A 185 -6.05 5.07 18.68
C HIS A 185 -5.13 5.82 17.72
N HIS A 186 -4.46 6.88 18.20
CA HIS A 186 -3.51 7.64 17.39
C HIS A 186 -2.32 6.77 16.94
N ILE A 187 -1.81 5.90 17.83
CA ILE A 187 -0.75 4.95 17.50
C ILE A 187 -1.20 4.01 16.37
N ALA A 188 -2.36 3.35 16.52
CA ALA A 188 -2.88 2.44 15.51
C ALA A 188 -3.12 3.15 14.18
N GLU A 189 -3.85 4.26 14.19
CA GLU A 189 -4.20 4.97 12.96
C GLU A 189 -2.96 5.55 12.25
N SER A 190 -1.97 6.04 13.01
CA SER A 190 -0.70 6.53 12.43
C SER A 190 0.09 5.40 11.74
N CYS A 191 0.01 4.14 12.21
CA CYS A 191 0.60 2.99 11.54
C CYS A 191 -0.04 2.76 10.16
N PHE A 192 -1.38 2.79 10.08
CA PHE A 192 -2.09 2.67 8.81
C PHE A 192 -1.79 3.81 7.86
N LYS A 193 -1.78 5.06 8.33
CA LYS A 193 -1.44 6.24 7.53
C LYS A 193 0.00 6.21 7.02
N ALA A 194 0.96 5.85 7.88
CA ALA A 194 2.37 5.77 7.50
C ALA A 194 2.59 4.68 6.44
N THR A 195 2.02 3.49 6.66
CA THR A 195 2.08 2.38 5.69
C THR A 195 1.40 2.77 4.38
N ALA A 196 0.22 3.41 4.42
CA ALA A 196 -0.50 3.87 3.24
C ALA A 196 0.33 4.85 2.40
N ARG A 197 0.97 5.83 3.04
CA ARG A 197 1.81 6.82 2.36
C ARG A 197 3.08 6.21 1.80
N ALA A 198 3.73 5.30 2.52
CA ALA A 198 4.87 4.54 2.03
C ALA A 198 4.48 3.65 0.83
N LEU A 199 3.34 2.97 0.91
CA LEU A 199 2.81 2.14 -0.18
C LEU A 199 2.53 2.97 -1.44
N ARG A 200 1.88 4.14 -1.29
CA ARG A 200 1.64 5.07 -2.39
C ARG A 200 2.93 5.45 -3.13
N MET A 201 4.01 5.69 -2.39
CA MET A 201 5.31 6.00 -3.01
C MET A 201 5.88 4.77 -3.72
N ALA A 202 5.85 3.60 -3.07
CA ALA A 202 6.46 2.38 -3.58
C ALA A 202 5.79 1.88 -4.89
N ILE A 203 4.45 2.02 -5.01
CA ILE A 203 3.68 1.58 -6.19
C ILE A 203 3.66 2.61 -7.32
N ALA A 204 4.17 3.83 -7.10
CA ALA A 204 4.19 4.87 -8.12
C ALA A 204 5.01 4.42 -9.34
N ILE A 205 4.48 4.67 -10.54
CA ILE A 205 5.23 4.41 -11.78
C ILE A 205 6.38 5.40 -11.90
N ASP A 206 7.60 4.89 -12.08
CA ASP A 206 8.77 5.71 -12.45
C ASP A 206 9.03 5.57 -13.96
N PRO A 207 8.69 6.58 -14.76
CA PRO A 207 8.84 6.52 -16.22
C PRO A 207 10.30 6.37 -16.67
N ARG A 208 11.28 6.75 -15.82
CA ARG A 208 12.71 6.61 -16.10
C ARG A 208 13.17 5.17 -16.14
N LEU A 209 12.42 4.25 -15.51
CA LEU A 209 12.73 2.81 -15.55
C LEU A 209 12.32 2.16 -16.88
N GLY A 210 11.49 2.81 -17.70
CA GLY A 210 11.04 2.26 -18.99
C GLY A 210 10.36 0.90 -18.87
N GLY A 211 9.60 0.68 -17.79
CA GLY A 211 8.92 -0.59 -17.52
C GLY A 211 9.84 -1.71 -16.98
N LYS A 212 11.09 -1.43 -16.64
CA LYS A 212 12.01 -2.42 -16.07
C LYS A 212 11.91 -2.46 -14.54
N PRO A 213 12.24 -3.61 -13.90
CA PRO A 213 12.34 -3.68 -12.46
C PRO A 213 13.43 -2.76 -11.90
N ALA A 214 13.17 -2.09 -10.79
CA ALA A 214 14.16 -1.29 -10.05
C ALA A 214 15.12 -2.21 -9.28
N SER A 215 15.93 -2.98 -10.01
CA SER A 215 16.85 -3.99 -9.43
C SER A 215 18.12 -4.11 -10.27
N THR A 216 19.28 -4.13 -9.60
CA THR A 216 20.57 -4.42 -10.23
C THR A 216 20.70 -5.86 -10.72
N LYS A 217 19.78 -6.76 -10.27
CA LYS A 217 19.76 -8.17 -10.68
C LYS A 217 18.93 -8.39 -11.96
N GLY A 218 18.24 -7.36 -12.47
CA GLY A 218 17.36 -7.46 -13.63
C GLY A 218 16.02 -8.17 -13.35
N SER A 219 15.78 -8.61 -12.11
CA SER A 219 14.52 -9.23 -11.63
C SER A 219 14.29 -8.90 -10.17
N LEU A 220 13.06 -9.12 -9.67
CA LEU A 220 12.63 -9.04 -8.27
C LEU A 220 12.19 -10.39 -7.76
#